data_2b84d52459b38e3773d60ec3330d9493
#
_entry.id   2b84d52459b38e3773d60ec3330d9493
#
_cell.length_a   1.000
_cell.length_b   1.000
_cell.length_c   1.000
_cell.angle_alpha   90.00
_cell.angle_beta   90.00
_cell.angle_gamma   90.00
#
_symmetry.space_group_name_H-M   'P 1'
#
loop_
_entity.id
_entity.type
_entity.pdbx_description
1 polymer ?
#
loop_
_entity_poly.entity_id
_entity_poly.type
_entity_poly.pdbx_seq_one_letter_code
_entity_poly.pdbx_strand_id
1 'polypeptide(L)'
;MSTLTFLLMDAPYEQARTSTAFRLIDSALRRKVGVRVFAYEGAVSLAMTGQKPHANAVHGRTLEEEAHPTPHAWVAALGAMAQENGVPFDWVNCGLCVDERGANEVVPCTRRGSPADFWKMNIESANTLVIPTR
;
A
#
# COMPACT_ATOMS: atom_id res chain seq x y z
N MET A 1 -8.47 -9.06 -18.56
CA MET A 1 -7.66 -7.93 -18.10
C MET A 1 -6.53 -8.44 -17.21
N SER A 2 -5.30 -8.03 -17.51
CA SER A 2 -4.14 -8.44 -16.70
C SER A 2 -4.12 -7.76 -15.36
N THR A 3 -3.70 -8.51 -14.33
CA THR A 3 -3.47 -7.99 -12.99
C THR A 3 -2.07 -8.35 -12.52
N LEU A 4 -1.52 -7.52 -11.65
CA LEU A 4 -0.27 -7.77 -10.96
C LEU A 4 -0.55 -7.84 -9.46
N THR A 5 0.09 -8.77 -8.79
CA THR A 5 0.04 -8.89 -7.33
C THR A 5 1.34 -8.38 -6.72
N PHE A 6 1.23 -7.63 -5.64
CA PHE A 6 2.35 -7.13 -4.84
C PHE A 6 2.22 -7.65 -3.42
N LEU A 7 3.27 -8.28 -2.92
CA LEU A 7 3.40 -8.61 -1.50
C LEU A 7 4.33 -7.57 -0.87
N LEU A 8 3.81 -6.76 0.03
CA LEU A 8 4.55 -5.71 0.74
C LEU A 8 4.75 -6.09 2.20
N MET A 9 5.93 -5.85 2.74
CA MET A 9 6.27 -6.28 4.10
C MET A 9 6.80 -5.16 4.99
N ASP A 10 7.33 -4.06 4.43
CA ASP A 10 7.93 -2.99 5.22
C ASP A 10 6.89 -1.99 5.73
N ALA A 11 7.08 -1.56 6.96
CA ALA A 11 6.33 -0.45 7.55
C ALA A 11 6.70 0.89 6.88
N PRO A 12 5.82 1.91 6.98
CA PRO A 12 6.12 3.22 6.42
C PRO A 12 7.40 3.81 7.02
N TYR A 13 8.17 4.50 6.19
CA TYR A 13 9.38 5.25 6.55
C TYR A 13 10.61 4.44 6.97
N GLU A 14 10.52 3.13 6.99
CA GLU A 14 11.66 2.28 7.37
C GLU A 14 12.58 1.95 6.19
N GLN A 15 12.03 1.90 4.98
CA GLN A 15 12.76 1.55 3.78
C GLN A 15 12.28 2.35 2.57
N ALA A 16 13.21 2.68 1.68
CA ALA A 16 12.87 3.29 0.39
C ALA A 16 12.06 2.37 -0.52
N ARG A 17 12.08 1.07 -0.27
CA ARG A 17 11.31 0.08 -1.02
C ARG A 17 9.82 0.32 -1.00
N THR A 18 9.28 0.90 0.06
CA THR A 18 7.87 1.27 0.14
C THR A 18 7.50 2.29 -0.94
N SER A 19 8.30 3.34 -1.10
CA SER A 19 8.09 4.33 -2.15
C SER A 19 8.24 3.71 -3.54
N THR A 20 9.22 2.83 -3.72
CA THR A 20 9.41 2.08 -4.97
C THR A 20 8.18 1.23 -5.28
N ALA A 21 7.64 0.52 -4.30
CA ALA A 21 6.43 -0.28 -4.47
C ALA A 21 5.25 0.60 -4.90
N PHE A 22 5.02 1.74 -4.24
CA PHE A 22 3.96 2.66 -4.64
C PHE A 22 4.13 3.19 -6.06
N ARG A 23 5.35 3.48 -6.48
CA ARG A 23 5.64 3.93 -7.85
C ARG A 23 5.36 2.83 -8.88
N LEU A 24 5.69 1.58 -8.56
CA LEU A 24 5.39 0.44 -9.43
C LEU A 24 3.88 0.23 -9.56
N ILE A 25 3.16 0.32 -8.45
CA ILE A 25 1.69 0.22 -8.44
C ILE A 25 1.08 1.36 -9.27
N ASP A 26 1.50 2.60 -9.03
CA ASP A 26 1.06 3.76 -9.81
C ASP A 26 1.29 3.55 -11.32
N SER A 27 2.47 3.07 -11.67
CA SER A 27 2.83 2.80 -13.06
C SER A 27 1.92 1.74 -13.70
N ALA A 28 1.59 0.68 -12.97
CA ALA A 28 0.67 -0.35 -13.46
C ALA A 28 -0.73 0.22 -13.69
N LEU A 29 -1.25 0.98 -12.72
CA LEU A 29 -2.59 1.57 -12.82
C LEU A 29 -2.69 2.57 -13.99
N ARG A 30 -1.66 3.38 -14.22
CA ARG A 30 -1.61 4.30 -15.36
C ARG A 30 -1.64 3.57 -16.71
N ARG A 31 -1.11 2.35 -16.75
CA ARG A 31 -1.14 1.48 -17.92
C ARG A 31 -2.41 0.63 -18.00
N LYS A 32 -3.38 0.90 -17.14
CA LYS A 32 -4.63 0.16 -17.06
C LYS A 32 -4.43 -1.33 -16.76
N VAL A 33 -3.43 -1.63 -15.94
CA VAL A 33 -3.21 -2.96 -15.39
C VAL A 33 -3.79 -2.98 -13.98
N GLY A 34 -4.65 -3.96 -13.70
CA GLY A 34 -5.23 -4.13 -12.37
C GLY A 34 -4.16 -4.50 -11.33
N VAL A 35 -4.35 -4.10 -10.09
CA VAL A 35 -3.39 -4.30 -9.01
C VAL A 35 -4.06 -4.97 -7.82
N ARG A 36 -3.40 -5.96 -7.27
CA ARG A 36 -3.74 -6.61 -6.01
C ARG A 36 -2.56 -6.51 -5.07
N VAL A 37 -2.81 -6.08 -3.85
CA VAL A 37 -1.76 -5.92 -2.84
C VAL A 37 -2.11 -6.75 -1.61
N PHE A 38 -1.16 -7.55 -1.17
CA PHE A 38 -1.21 -8.16 0.16
C PHE A 38 -0.19 -7.45 1.06
N ALA A 39 -0.71 -6.68 2.01
CA ALA A 39 0.10 -6.01 3.01
C ALA A 39 0.28 -6.94 4.21
N TYR A 40 1.53 -7.35 4.44
CA TYR A 40 1.93 -8.32 5.45
C TYR A 40 2.87 -7.67 6.46
N GLU A 41 2.87 -8.16 7.68
CA GLU A 41 3.72 -7.63 8.77
C GLU A 41 3.60 -6.10 8.87
N GLY A 42 4.71 -5.38 8.91
CA GLY A 42 4.72 -3.92 9.05
C GLY A 42 3.97 -3.16 7.97
N ALA A 43 3.81 -3.74 6.78
CA ALA A 43 3.12 -3.08 5.68
C ALA A 43 1.63 -2.85 5.94
N VAL A 44 1.01 -3.51 6.92
CA VAL A 44 -0.38 -3.22 7.30
C VAL A 44 -0.55 -1.77 7.78
N SER A 45 0.52 -1.17 8.28
CA SER A 45 0.49 0.23 8.72
C SER A 45 0.40 1.24 7.58
N LEU A 46 0.69 0.84 6.34
CA LEU A 46 0.61 1.73 5.18
C LEU A 46 -0.79 2.29 4.97
N ALA A 47 -1.81 1.48 5.22
CA ALA A 47 -3.21 1.86 5.02
C ALA A 47 -3.88 2.46 6.26
N MET A 48 -3.17 2.59 7.38
CA MET A 48 -3.75 3.12 8.62
C MET A 48 -3.90 4.64 8.57
N THR A 49 -5.09 5.13 8.88
CA THR A 49 -5.45 6.54 8.72
C THR A 49 -4.94 7.46 9.84
N GLY A 50 -4.37 6.89 10.90
CA GLY A 50 -3.83 7.67 12.02
C GLY A 50 -2.52 8.42 11.76
N GLN A 51 -1.91 8.23 10.59
CA GLN A 51 -0.68 8.92 10.20
C GLN A 51 -0.93 10.43 10.06
N LYS A 52 0.02 11.23 10.50
CA LYS A 52 -0.06 12.69 10.39
C LYS A 52 1.22 13.24 9.79
N PRO A 53 1.13 14.24 8.89
CA PRO A 53 2.33 14.93 8.41
C PRO A 53 2.97 15.73 9.53
N HIS A 54 4.27 15.99 9.40
CA HIS A 54 5.02 16.80 10.37
C HIS A 54 6.09 17.62 9.66
N ALA A 55 6.49 18.72 10.28
CA ALA A 55 7.61 19.51 9.82
C ALA A 55 8.93 18.74 10.02
N ASN A 56 9.94 19.05 9.23
CA ASN A 56 11.28 18.49 9.37
C ASN A 56 12.19 19.50 10.10
N ALA A 57 12.18 19.43 11.42
CA ALA A 57 12.96 20.36 12.24
C ALA A 57 14.47 20.18 12.08
N VAL A 58 14.94 18.97 11.75
CA VAL A 58 16.36 18.67 11.55
C VAL A 58 16.93 19.45 10.36
N HIS A 59 16.15 19.61 9.30
CA HIS A 59 16.53 20.34 8.09
C HIS A 59 15.91 21.74 8.02
N GLY A 60 15.28 22.21 9.09
CA GLY A 60 14.65 23.52 9.16
C GLY A 60 13.51 23.71 8.17
N ARG A 61 12.81 22.64 7.78
CA ARG A 61 11.72 22.67 6.80
C ARG A 61 10.38 22.69 7.50
N THR A 62 9.48 23.54 7.01
CA THR A 62 8.10 23.62 7.49
C THR A 62 7.27 22.45 6.99
N LEU A 63 6.08 22.30 7.53
CA LEU A 63 5.12 21.30 7.09
C LEU A 63 4.80 21.45 5.59
N GLU A 64 4.59 22.67 5.13
CA GLU A 64 4.29 22.97 3.74
C GLU A 64 5.44 22.63 2.79
N GLU A 65 6.67 22.87 3.24
CA GLU A 65 7.87 22.55 2.45
C GLU A 65 8.13 21.05 2.37
N GLU A 66 7.69 20.30 3.37
CA GLU A 66 7.76 18.83 3.37
C GLU A 66 6.62 18.18 2.57
N ALA A 67 5.73 18.96 1.98
CA ALA A 67 4.49 18.52 1.34
C ALA A 67 4.65 17.25 0.50
N HIS A 68 4.43 16.11 1.11
CA HIS A 68 4.32 14.82 0.48
C HIS A 68 3.13 14.07 1.09
N PRO A 69 2.47 13.19 0.35
CA PRO A 69 1.34 12.45 0.91
C PRO A 69 1.81 11.49 2.02
N THR A 70 1.00 11.37 3.06
CA THR A 70 1.16 10.27 4.02
C THR A 70 0.91 8.94 3.30
N PRO A 71 1.46 7.82 3.78
CA PRO A 71 1.23 6.51 3.14
C PRO A 71 -0.25 6.18 2.92
N HIS A 72 -1.11 6.39 3.92
CA HIS A 72 -2.54 6.10 3.76
C HIS A 72 -3.20 6.99 2.70
N ALA A 73 -2.81 8.25 2.60
CA ALA A 73 -3.32 9.13 1.55
C ALA A 73 -2.87 8.66 0.16
N TRP A 74 -1.66 8.14 0.05
CA TRP A 74 -1.18 7.57 -1.20
C TRP A 74 -1.95 6.30 -1.57
N VAL A 75 -2.19 5.40 -0.61
CA VAL A 75 -3.03 4.21 -0.84
C VAL A 75 -4.42 4.61 -1.35
N ALA A 76 -5.05 5.61 -0.70
CA ALA A 76 -6.35 6.12 -1.13
C ALA A 76 -6.31 6.67 -2.56
N ALA A 77 -5.26 7.42 -2.91
CA ALA A 77 -5.09 7.97 -4.26
C ALA A 77 -4.91 6.89 -5.32
N LEU A 78 -4.17 5.82 -5.00
CA LEU A 78 -4.02 4.67 -5.90
C LEU A 78 -5.37 3.97 -6.13
N GLY A 79 -6.15 3.77 -5.08
CA GLY A 79 -7.50 3.21 -5.20
C GLY A 79 -8.43 4.06 -6.06
N ALA A 80 -8.38 5.38 -5.89
CA ALA A 80 -9.16 6.32 -6.70
C ALA A 80 -8.73 6.27 -8.18
N MET A 81 -7.42 6.22 -8.44
CA MET A 81 -6.88 6.11 -9.80
C MET A 81 -7.34 4.81 -10.48
N ALA A 82 -7.35 3.71 -9.76
CA ALA A 82 -7.84 2.44 -10.28
C ALA A 82 -9.31 2.55 -10.68
N GLN A 83 -10.12 3.17 -9.84
CA GLN A 83 -11.54 3.39 -10.13
C GLN A 83 -11.73 4.27 -11.37
N GLU A 84 -11.01 5.36 -11.47
CA GLU A 84 -11.05 6.26 -12.64
C GLU A 84 -10.64 5.54 -13.93
N ASN A 85 -9.65 4.67 -13.85
CA ASN A 85 -9.16 3.90 -14.99
C ASN A 85 -9.98 2.63 -15.29
N GLY A 86 -10.96 2.32 -14.46
CA GLY A 86 -11.81 1.14 -14.63
C GLY A 86 -11.06 -0.17 -14.50
N VAL A 87 -10.04 -0.25 -13.65
CA VAL A 87 -9.25 -1.45 -13.43
C VAL A 87 -9.44 -1.99 -12.01
N PRO A 88 -9.28 -3.30 -11.80
CA PRO A 88 -9.37 -3.89 -10.47
C PRO A 88 -8.30 -3.34 -9.51
N PHE A 89 -8.70 -3.10 -8.27
CA PHE A 89 -7.80 -2.74 -7.18
C PHE A 89 -8.27 -3.46 -5.92
N ASP A 90 -7.41 -4.33 -5.38
CA ASP A 90 -7.73 -5.07 -4.16
C ASP A 90 -6.53 -5.00 -3.22
N TRP A 91 -6.67 -4.23 -2.14
CA TRP A 91 -5.64 -4.08 -1.12
C TRP A 91 -6.09 -4.79 0.14
N VAL A 92 -5.39 -5.86 0.48
CA VAL A 92 -5.70 -6.72 1.64
C VAL A 92 -4.64 -6.53 2.72
N ASN A 93 -5.09 -6.19 3.92
CA ASN A 93 -4.25 -6.13 5.11
C ASN A 93 -4.35 -7.45 5.87
N CYS A 94 -3.21 -8.07 6.15
CA CYS A 94 -3.17 -9.29 6.98
C CYS A 94 -3.77 -9.01 8.35
N GLY A 95 -4.85 -9.71 8.69
CA GLY A 95 -5.60 -9.46 9.92
C GLY A 95 -4.82 -9.70 11.20
N LEU A 96 -4.06 -10.79 11.26
CA LEU A 96 -3.22 -11.07 12.43
C LEU A 96 -2.12 -10.02 12.60
N CYS A 97 -1.53 -9.56 11.50
CA CYS A 97 -0.52 -8.51 11.54
C CYS A 97 -1.08 -7.18 12.05
N VAL A 98 -2.34 -6.88 11.69
CA VAL A 98 -3.06 -5.70 12.21
C VAL A 98 -3.29 -5.85 13.72
N ASP A 99 -3.77 -7.00 14.16
CA ASP A 99 -4.07 -7.27 15.57
C ASP A 99 -2.80 -7.17 16.42
N GLU A 100 -1.70 -7.75 15.96
CA GLU A 100 -0.40 -7.71 16.66
C GLU A 100 0.15 -6.29 16.84
N ARG A 101 -0.24 -5.37 15.97
CA ARG A 101 0.25 -3.98 15.96
C ARG A 101 -0.73 -2.97 16.55
N GLY A 102 -1.81 -3.45 17.17
CA GLY A 102 -2.86 -2.59 17.67
C GLY A 102 -3.71 -2.03 16.53
N ALA A 103 -4.79 -2.73 16.23
CA ALA A 103 -5.68 -2.38 15.12
C ALA A 103 -6.11 -0.91 15.15
N ASN A 104 -6.09 -0.29 13.99
CA ASN A 104 -6.54 1.08 13.76
C ASN A 104 -7.43 1.14 12.53
N GLU A 105 -8.08 2.29 12.34
CA GLU A 105 -8.84 2.52 11.12
C GLU A 105 -7.93 2.48 9.91
N VAL A 106 -8.45 1.89 8.84
CA VAL A 106 -7.75 1.78 7.57
C VAL A 106 -8.52 2.51 6.47
N VAL A 107 -7.82 2.83 5.40
CA VAL A 107 -8.42 3.45 4.21
C VAL A 107 -9.57 2.57 3.70
N PRO A 108 -10.75 3.16 3.38
CA PRO A 108 -11.94 2.39 2.97
C PRO A 108 -11.77 1.51 1.74
N CYS A 109 -10.83 1.81 0.84
CA CYS A 109 -10.57 0.98 -0.33
C CYS A 109 -9.72 -0.26 0.01
N THR A 110 -9.37 -0.47 1.26
CA THR A 110 -8.63 -1.63 1.74
C THR A 110 -9.53 -2.53 2.60
N ARG A 111 -9.14 -3.77 2.75
CA ARG A 111 -9.89 -4.75 3.54
C ARG A 111 -8.97 -5.65 4.35
N ARG A 112 -9.53 -6.25 5.37
CA ARG A 112 -8.85 -7.27 6.19
C ARG A 112 -8.89 -8.62 5.46
N GLY A 113 -7.84 -9.40 5.57
CA GLY A 113 -7.79 -10.75 5.02
C GLY A 113 -6.71 -11.60 5.68
N SER A 114 -6.29 -12.64 4.98
CA SER A 114 -5.35 -13.64 5.47
C SER A 114 -4.37 -14.05 4.38
N PRO A 115 -3.30 -14.81 4.71
CA PRO A 115 -2.40 -15.36 3.69
C PRO A 115 -3.10 -16.15 2.58
N ALA A 116 -4.27 -16.73 2.84
CA ALA A 116 -5.07 -17.38 1.79
C ALA A 116 -5.46 -16.40 0.68
N ASP A 117 -5.74 -15.14 1.01
CA ASP A 117 -6.00 -14.10 0.02
C ASP A 117 -4.78 -13.87 -0.88
N PHE A 118 -3.59 -13.86 -0.30
CA PHE A 118 -2.36 -13.72 -1.09
C PHE A 118 -2.20 -14.86 -2.10
N TRP A 119 -2.42 -16.09 -1.67
CA TRP A 119 -2.33 -17.24 -2.58
C TRP A 119 -3.34 -17.16 -3.72
N LYS A 120 -4.57 -16.74 -3.41
CA LYS A 120 -5.59 -16.51 -4.43
C LYS A 120 -5.15 -15.41 -5.41
N MET A 121 -4.69 -14.29 -4.91
CA MET A 121 -4.18 -13.19 -5.73
C MET A 121 -3.06 -13.67 -6.66
N ASN A 122 -2.10 -14.42 -6.10
CA ASN A 122 -0.96 -14.91 -6.84
C ASN A 122 -1.37 -15.84 -7.98
N ILE A 123 -2.31 -16.73 -7.73
CA ILE A 123 -2.80 -17.68 -8.75
C ILE A 123 -3.55 -16.95 -9.87
N GLU A 124 -4.31 -15.93 -9.53
CA GLU A 124 -5.18 -15.22 -10.48
C GLU A 124 -4.48 -14.06 -11.21
N SER A 125 -3.24 -13.73 -10.86
CA SER A 125 -2.50 -12.62 -11.45
C SER A 125 -1.55 -13.10 -12.55
N ALA A 126 -1.25 -12.20 -13.47
CA ALA A 126 -0.27 -12.46 -14.54
C ALA A 126 1.14 -12.59 -13.96
N ASN A 127 1.44 -11.88 -12.88
CA ASN A 127 2.73 -11.96 -12.18
C ASN A 127 2.58 -11.46 -10.75
N THR A 128 3.55 -11.80 -9.91
CA THR A 128 3.61 -11.39 -8.51
C THR A 128 4.99 -10.82 -8.19
N LEU A 129 5.02 -9.64 -7.59
CA LEU A 129 6.22 -9.01 -7.09
C LEU A 129 6.23 -9.07 -5.56
N VAL A 130 7.27 -9.64 -5.02
CA VAL A 130 7.51 -9.69 -3.57
C VAL A 130 8.50 -8.58 -3.22
N ILE A 131 8.09 -7.68 -2.35
CA ILE A 131 8.95 -6.60 -1.82
C ILE A 131 9.22 -6.96 -0.35
N PRO A 132 10.23 -7.78 -0.08
CA PRO A 132 10.46 -8.31 1.25
C PRO A 132 11.19 -7.31 2.14
N THR A 133 11.09 -7.52 3.45
CA THR A 133 12.07 -6.99 4.38
C THR A 133 13.41 -7.69 4.17
N ARG A 134 14.44 -7.19 4.79
CA ARG A 134 15.77 -7.83 4.69
C ARG A 134 15.77 -9.25 5.25
#